data_0ea22066262bd315e011417364f661e8
#
_entry.id   0ea22066262bd315e011417364f661e8
#
_cell.length_a   1.000
_cell.length_b   1.000
_cell.length_c   1.000
_cell.angle_alpha   90.00
_cell.angle_beta   90.00
_cell.angle_gamma   90.00
#
_symmetry.space_group_name_H-M   'P 1'
#
loop_
_entity.id
_entity.type
_entity.pdbx_description
1 polymer ?
#
loop_
_entity_poly.entity_id
_entity_poly.type
_entity_poly.pdbx_seq_one_letter_code
_entity_poly.pdbx_strand_id
1 'polypeptide(L)'
;MMICENNHKVSVTAGTSLARTKQSLTLWFHAAWLVATLKPGISAVQFQQQLGLTRLETAWTMLHKLRSGLFAPDRNKLTSDCTNRLHTDHWIEVDEVLVGGKEEGVEHRGGGADTKTLVAVAVEVHSWYGLPDDHYATDKKRRTRADGDTRAGRCRMCVIADTKAETLTKFVRGNIALGSTIWTDANRSYNQSARAGYPRRKTIAKDDPDPLPTLGRVTTNLKRWLIGTHKGAVQPQHLQAYLNEFVFRFNRRDIPWVAFNRALGLAALNRPAVQYEGLYKHTWVHPNTEPYGE
;
A
#
# COMPACT_ATOMS: atom_id res chain seq x y z
N MET A 1 -19.00 26.21 -6.79
CA MET A 1 -19.21 26.36 -8.24
C MET A 1 -18.42 27.57 -8.70
N MET A 2 -17.55 27.41 -9.67
CA MET A 2 -16.80 28.51 -10.29
C MET A 2 -17.52 28.90 -11.58
N ILE A 3 -17.61 30.20 -11.86
CA ILE A 3 -18.19 30.75 -13.07
C ILE A 3 -17.09 31.57 -13.75
N CYS A 4 -16.75 31.24 -15.00
CA CYS A 4 -15.81 32.04 -15.79
C CYS A 4 -16.55 33.15 -16.58
N GLU A 5 -15.80 34.07 -17.19
CA GLU A 5 -16.32 35.22 -17.93
C GLU A 5 -17.35 34.84 -19.02
N ASN A 6 -17.27 33.63 -19.56
CA ASN A 6 -18.20 33.09 -20.54
C ASN A 6 -19.41 32.34 -19.93
N ASN A 7 -19.77 32.60 -18.67
CA ASN A 7 -20.86 31.91 -17.94
C ASN A 7 -20.71 30.38 -17.84
N HIS A 8 -19.54 29.83 -18.10
CA HIS A 8 -19.29 28.41 -17.99
C HIS A 8 -19.17 28.01 -16.51
N LYS A 9 -20.06 27.11 -16.08
CA LYS A 9 -20.14 26.64 -14.69
C LYS A 9 -19.32 25.38 -14.51
N VAL A 10 -18.29 25.44 -13.70
CA VAL A 10 -17.46 24.27 -13.36
C VAL A 10 -17.61 23.92 -11.89
N SER A 11 -17.85 22.66 -11.59
CA SER A 11 -17.83 22.18 -10.21
C SER A 11 -16.38 22.07 -9.71
N VAL A 12 -16.14 22.45 -8.44
CA VAL A 12 -14.82 22.30 -7.79
C VAL A 12 -14.36 20.84 -7.77
N THR A 13 -15.29 19.88 -7.83
CA THR A 13 -14.98 18.45 -7.84
C THR A 13 -14.87 17.86 -9.25
N ALA A 14 -15.13 18.63 -10.30
CA ALA A 14 -15.09 18.14 -11.68
C ALA A 14 -13.68 17.62 -12.02
N GLY A 15 -13.59 16.46 -12.66
CA GLY A 15 -12.34 15.83 -13.04
C GLY A 15 -11.54 15.20 -11.89
N THR A 16 -11.98 15.33 -10.65
CA THR A 16 -11.30 14.76 -9.47
C THR A 16 -11.91 13.41 -9.08
N SER A 17 -11.27 12.68 -8.14
CA SER A 17 -11.84 11.47 -7.54
C SER A 17 -13.18 11.74 -6.86
N LEU A 18 -13.46 12.98 -6.48
CA LEU A 18 -14.71 13.42 -5.83
C LEU A 18 -15.80 13.83 -6.84
N ALA A 19 -15.55 13.74 -8.12
CA ALA A 19 -16.52 14.11 -9.15
C ALA A 19 -17.85 13.34 -8.99
N ARG A 20 -18.95 14.01 -9.39
CA ARG A 20 -20.31 13.46 -9.31
C ARG A 20 -20.78 13.07 -7.91
N THR A 21 -20.19 13.66 -6.86
CA THR A 21 -20.65 13.45 -5.50
C THR A 21 -21.91 14.26 -5.19
N LYS A 22 -22.81 13.64 -4.41
CA LYS A 22 -23.97 14.33 -3.81
C LYS A 22 -23.70 14.70 -2.34
N GLN A 23 -22.59 14.25 -1.76
CA GLN A 23 -22.20 14.51 -0.38
C GLN A 23 -21.46 15.85 -0.27
N SER A 24 -21.61 16.53 0.87
CA SER A 24 -20.93 17.80 1.14
C SER A 24 -19.41 17.62 1.17
N LEU A 25 -18.65 18.65 0.80
CA LEU A 25 -17.19 18.62 0.90
C LEU A 25 -16.70 18.50 2.34
N THR A 26 -17.43 19.07 3.30
CA THR A 26 -17.13 18.91 4.73
C THR A 26 -17.15 17.43 5.13
N LEU A 27 -18.14 16.68 4.65
CA LEU A 27 -18.21 15.24 4.89
C LEU A 27 -17.04 14.48 4.24
N TRP A 28 -16.63 14.89 3.05
CA TRP A 28 -15.45 14.33 2.37
C TRP A 28 -14.16 14.62 3.11
N PHE A 29 -14.00 15.79 3.71
CA PHE A 29 -12.82 16.11 4.51
C PHE A 29 -12.79 15.26 5.78
N HIS A 30 -13.93 15.09 6.46
CA HIS A 30 -14.02 14.17 7.59
C HIS A 30 -13.72 12.72 7.18
N ALA A 31 -14.27 12.27 6.05
CA ALA A 31 -13.99 10.96 5.48
C ALA A 31 -12.49 10.75 5.20
N ALA A 32 -11.84 11.72 4.57
CA ALA A 32 -10.40 11.67 4.29
C ALA A 32 -9.56 11.65 5.58
N TRP A 33 -9.98 12.40 6.60
CA TRP A 33 -9.36 12.37 7.92
C TRP A 33 -9.42 10.97 8.54
N LEU A 34 -10.60 10.36 8.59
CA LEU A 34 -10.79 9.03 9.14
C LEU A 34 -9.91 8.00 8.41
N VAL A 35 -9.92 8.00 7.08
CA VAL A 35 -9.12 7.05 6.28
C VAL A 35 -7.61 7.25 6.49
N ALA A 36 -7.16 8.50 6.58
CA ALA A 36 -5.74 8.80 6.66
C ALA A 36 -5.15 8.58 8.07
N THR A 37 -5.93 8.76 9.14
CA THR A 37 -5.40 8.87 10.51
C THR A 37 -5.76 7.71 11.43
N LEU A 38 -6.86 6.99 11.15
CA LEU A 38 -7.26 5.87 12.00
C LEU A 38 -6.27 4.72 11.89
N LYS A 39 -5.53 4.46 12.96
CA LYS A 39 -4.50 3.41 13.01
C LYS A 39 -5.04 2.01 12.66
N PRO A 40 -6.21 1.56 13.17
CA PRO A 40 -6.78 0.27 12.79
C PRO A 40 -7.46 0.27 11.41
N GLY A 41 -7.50 1.40 10.71
CA GLY A 41 -8.34 1.58 9.52
C GLY A 41 -9.83 1.64 9.85
N ILE A 42 -10.67 1.61 8.83
CA ILE A 42 -12.12 1.69 9.01
C ILE A 42 -12.85 0.78 8.01
N SER A 43 -13.80 0.00 8.50
CA SER A 43 -14.70 -0.79 7.67
C SER A 43 -15.80 0.09 7.07
N ALA A 44 -16.46 -0.36 5.99
CA ALA A 44 -17.54 0.40 5.36
C ALA A 44 -18.72 0.62 6.33
N VAL A 45 -19.01 -0.35 7.20
CA VAL A 45 -20.08 -0.24 8.20
C VAL A 45 -19.74 0.83 9.25
N GLN A 46 -18.54 0.78 9.81
CA GLN A 46 -18.10 1.79 10.78
C GLN A 46 -18.03 3.18 10.14
N PHE A 47 -17.58 3.28 8.90
CA PHE A 47 -17.51 4.53 8.15
C PHE A 47 -18.90 5.12 7.92
N GLN A 48 -19.89 4.27 7.56
CA GLN A 48 -21.30 4.67 7.45
C GLN A 48 -21.81 5.26 8.75
N GLN A 49 -21.58 4.56 9.87
CA GLN A 49 -22.07 4.97 11.19
C GLN A 49 -21.41 6.29 11.64
N GLN A 50 -20.10 6.43 11.51
CA GLN A 50 -19.38 7.62 11.96
C GLN A 50 -19.70 8.87 11.13
N LEU A 51 -20.04 8.71 9.87
CA LEU A 51 -20.41 9.82 9.00
C LEU A 51 -21.92 10.06 8.93
N GLY A 52 -22.74 9.28 9.64
CA GLY A 52 -24.20 9.41 9.61
C GLY A 52 -24.82 9.15 8.23
N LEU A 53 -24.20 8.27 7.43
CA LEU A 53 -24.67 7.95 6.09
C LEU A 53 -25.85 6.97 6.17
N THR A 54 -26.90 7.22 5.40
CA THR A 54 -28.11 6.37 5.40
C THR A 54 -27.90 5.03 4.69
N ARG A 55 -27.01 4.98 3.68
CA ARG A 55 -26.81 3.78 2.85
C ARG A 55 -25.37 3.30 2.93
N LEU A 56 -25.20 1.98 3.07
CA LEU A 56 -23.90 1.33 3.09
C LEU A 56 -23.17 1.46 1.74
N GLU A 57 -23.91 1.41 0.63
CA GLU A 57 -23.35 1.57 -0.72
C GLU A 57 -22.68 2.94 -0.89
N THR A 58 -23.27 3.99 -0.29
CA THR A 58 -22.66 5.33 -0.31
C THR A 58 -21.33 5.33 0.43
N ALA A 59 -21.30 4.76 1.63
CA ALA A 59 -20.08 4.62 2.44
C ALA A 59 -19.01 3.84 1.70
N TRP A 60 -19.37 2.70 1.12
CA TRP A 60 -18.46 1.83 0.38
C TRP A 60 -17.90 2.53 -0.87
N THR A 61 -18.75 3.23 -1.64
CA THR A 61 -18.32 4.01 -2.81
C THR A 61 -17.39 5.14 -2.42
N MET A 62 -17.68 5.86 -1.33
CA MET A 62 -16.81 6.92 -0.83
C MET A 62 -15.42 6.39 -0.43
N LEU A 63 -15.38 5.27 0.29
CA LEU A 63 -14.11 4.61 0.62
C LEU A 63 -13.31 4.22 -0.62
N HIS A 64 -13.95 3.62 -1.63
CA HIS A 64 -13.27 3.24 -2.87
C HIS A 64 -12.81 4.45 -3.68
N LYS A 65 -13.57 5.54 -3.71
CA LYS A 65 -13.11 6.80 -4.30
C LYS A 65 -11.86 7.34 -3.62
N LEU A 66 -11.82 7.33 -2.28
CA LEU A 66 -10.63 7.74 -1.53
C LEU A 66 -9.47 6.79 -1.79
N ARG A 67 -9.68 5.47 -1.70
CA ARG A 67 -8.65 4.45 -1.95
C ARG A 67 -8.02 4.56 -3.33
N SER A 68 -8.83 4.82 -4.36
CA SER A 68 -8.31 5.05 -5.71
C SER A 68 -7.42 6.30 -5.78
N GLY A 69 -7.72 7.31 -4.96
CA GLY A 69 -6.93 8.53 -4.85
C GLY A 69 -5.63 8.36 -4.06
N LEU A 70 -5.54 7.38 -3.14
CA LEU A 70 -4.36 7.21 -2.27
C LEU A 70 -3.12 6.66 -2.98
N PHE A 71 -3.27 6.19 -4.20
CA PHE A 71 -2.15 5.86 -5.07
C PHE A 71 -1.59 7.11 -5.73
N ALA A 72 -0.29 7.34 -5.57
CA ALA A 72 0.45 8.30 -6.36
C ALA A 72 1.32 7.55 -7.36
N PRO A 73 1.15 7.75 -8.68
CA PRO A 73 2.15 7.28 -9.64
C PRO A 73 3.50 7.89 -9.26
N ASP A 74 4.52 7.09 -9.34
CA ASP A 74 5.72 7.26 -8.57
C ASP A 74 6.66 8.37 -9.00
N ARG A 75 6.63 9.44 -8.27
CA ARG A 75 7.78 10.34 -8.22
C ARG A 75 8.83 9.93 -7.16
N ASN A 76 8.49 8.99 -6.24
CA ASN A 76 9.36 8.60 -5.13
C ASN A 76 9.44 7.08 -5.03
N LYS A 77 10.24 6.45 -5.89
CA LYS A 77 10.59 5.04 -5.78
C LYS A 77 11.26 4.74 -4.44
N LEU A 78 11.16 3.50 -3.99
CA LEU A 78 11.94 3.02 -2.85
C LEU A 78 13.42 3.06 -3.20
N THR A 79 14.26 3.41 -2.24
CA THR A 79 15.70 3.50 -2.47
C THR A 79 16.49 2.91 -1.31
N SER A 80 17.61 2.28 -1.62
CA SER A 80 18.64 1.94 -0.65
C SER A 80 19.68 3.05 -0.52
N ASP A 81 19.57 4.11 -1.31
CA ASP A 81 20.43 5.28 -1.19
C ASP A 81 20.01 6.11 0.02
N CYS A 82 20.93 6.32 0.93
CA CYS A 82 20.71 7.03 2.16
C CYS A 82 21.30 8.44 2.12
N THR A 83 20.43 9.41 1.91
CA THR A 83 20.80 10.82 2.08
C THR A 83 20.91 11.23 3.54
N ASN A 84 20.42 10.40 4.47
CA ASN A 84 20.49 10.65 5.90
C ASN A 84 21.69 9.92 6.52
N ARG A 85 22.70 10.69 6.93
CA ARG A 85 23.97 10.20 7.52
C ARG A 85 23.81 9.39 8.82
N LEU A 86 22.58 9.23 9.31
CA LEU A 86 22.26 8.50 10.54
C LEU A 86 22.13 6.97 10.35
N HIS A 87 22.19 6.48 9.13
CA HIS A 87 22.00 5.06 8.84
C HIS A 87 23.18 4.52 8.03
N THR A 88 23.74 3.41 8.43
CA THR A 88 24.97 2.86 7.86
C THR A 88 24.75 1.87 6.73
N ASP A 89 23.63 1.18 6.72
CA ASP A 89 23.28 0.22 5.65
C ASP A 89 21.77 0.25 5.37
N HIS A 90 21.43 0.23 4.11
CA HIS A 90 20.04 0.24 3.63
C HIS A 90 19.89 -0.77 2.52
N TRP A 91 18.80 -1.48 2.55
CA TRP A 91 18.40 -2.38 1.47
C TRP A 91 16.90 -2.41 1.33
N ILE A 92 16.41 -3.10 0.34
CA ILE A 92 14.99 -3.29 0.12
C ILE A 92 14.71 -4.79 0.14
N GLU A 93 13.95 -5.25 1.12
CA GLU A 93 13.41 -6.61 1.14
C GLU A 93 12.30 -6.74 0.11
N VAL A 94 12.37 -7.77 -0.73
CA VAL A 94 11.38 -8.03 -1.80
C VAL A 94 11.00 -9.49 -1.78
N ASP A 95 9.68 -9.76 -1.76
CA ASP A 95 9.10 -11.10 -1.76
C ASP A 95 7.67 -11.09 -2.28
N GLU A 96 7.10 -12.27 -2.54
CA GLU A 96 5.70 -12.47 -2.88
C GLU A 96 4.95 -13.10 -1.71
N VAL A 97 3.73 -12.61 -1.48
CA VAL A 97 2.88 -13.15 -0.45
C VAL A 97 1.48 -13.45 -0.97
N LEU A 98 0.92 -14.54 -0.51
CA LEU A 98 -0.47 -14.89 -0.76
C LEU A 98 -1.37 -14.14 0.24
N VAL A 99 -2.30 -13.37 -0.29
CA VAL A 99 -3.27 -12.57 0.47
C VAL A 99 -4.69 -12.96 0.01
N GLY A 100 -5.60 -13.12 0.96
CA GLY A 100 -6.99 -13.41 0.64
C GLY A 100 -7.73 -13.99 1.85
N GLY A 101 -9.07 -13.96 1.79
CA GLY A 101 -9.96 -14.46 2.81
C GLY A 101 -10.22 -15.98 2.69
N LYS A 102 -10.86 -16.52 3.73
CA LYS A 102 -11.54 -17.82 3.66
C LYS A 102 -12.77 -17.66 2.78
N GLU A 103 -12.99 -18.57 1.84
CA GLU A 103 -14.33 -18.82 1.33
C GLU A 103 -15.12 -19.54 2.44
N GLU A 104 -16.24 -18.96 2.88
CA GLU A 104 -17.16 -19.62 3.79
C GLU A 104 -17.78 -20.83 3.05
N GLY A 105 -17.61 -22.01 3.63
CA GLY A 105 -18.28 -23.23 3.16
C GLY A 105 -17.44 -24.18 2.30
N VAL A 106 -16.17 -23.91 2.04
CA VAL A 106 -15.28 -24.83 1.33
C VAL A 106 -14.21 -25.40 2.27
N GLU A 107 -14.33 -26.68 2.64
CA GLU A 107 -13.25 -27.40 3.31
C GLU A 107 -12.14 -27.73 2.31
N HIS A 108 -11.10 -26.91 2.26
CA HIS A 108 -9.90 -27.23 1.49
C HIS A 108 -8.98 -28.16 2.31
N ARG A 109 -8.87 -29.41 1.88
CA ARG A 109 -7.76 -30.29 2.29
C ARG A 109 -6.47 -29.79 1.65
N GLY A 110 -5.68 -29.02 2.44
CA GLY A 110 -4.45 -28.38 1.97
C GLY A 110 -4.60 -26.88 1.83
N GLY A 111 -3.57 -26.13 2.13
CA GLY A 111 -3.62 -24.67 2.33
C GLY A 111 -4.12 -23.85 1.15
N GLY A 112 -5.41 -23.82 0.93
CA GLY A 112 -6.25 -23.05 0.00
C GLY A 112 -5.56 -21.96 -0.82
N ALA A 113 -4.63 -22.32 -1.71
CA ALA A 113 -3.90 -21.36 -2.54
C ALA A 113 -4.82 -20.79 -3.64
N ASP A 114 -5.80 -21.56 -4.07
CA ASP A 114 -6.66 -21.24 -5.21
C ASP A 114 -7.59 -20.04 -5.01
N THR A 115 -7.85 -19.68 -3.73
CA THR A 115 -8.67 -18.50 -3.38
C THR A 115 -7.87 -17.29 -2.97
N LYS A 116 -6.53 -17.41 -2.93
CA LYS A 116 -5.63 -16.33 -2.50
C LYS A 116 -5.03 -15.60 -3.70
N THR A 117 -4.95 -14.28 -3.56
CA THR A 117 -4.35 -13.42 -4.57
C THR A 117 -2.87 -13.22 -4.28
N LEU A 118 -2.05 -13.32 -5.31
CA LEU A 118 -0.61 -13.10 -5.22
C LEU A 118 -0.30 -11.61 -5.20
N VAL A 119 0.52 -11.20 -4.23
CA VAL A 119 0.93 -9.81 -4.03
C VAL A 119 2.44 -9.73 -3.95
N ALA A 120 3.07 -8.96 -4.83
CA ALA A 120 4.47 -8.57 -4.69
C ALA A 120 4.61 -7.46 -3.65
N VAL A 121 5.59 -7.59 -2.77
CA VAL A 121 5.85 -6.67 -1.66
C VAL A 121 7.31 -6.24 -1.70
N ALA A 122 7.55 -4.95 -1.53
CA ALA A 122 8.88 -4.38 -1.32
C ALA A 122 8.87 -3.48 -0.10
N VAL A 123 9.86 -3.61 0.77
CA VAL A 123 9.97 -2.85 2.02
C VAL A 123 11.37 -2.27 2.16
N GLU A 124 11.49 -0.96 2.33
CA GLU A 124 12.75 -0.33 2.72
C GLU A 124 13.15 -0.76 4.13
N VAL A 125 14.38 -1.15 4.30
CA VAL A 125 14.96 -1.49 5.59
C VAL A 125 16.06 -0.50 5.93
N HIS A 126 15.91 0.15 7.07
CA HIS A 126 16.89 1.05 7.65
C HIS A 126 17.61 0.33 8.77
N SER A 127 18.92 0.16 8.63
CA SER A 127 19.76 -0.43 9.67
C SER A 127 20.44 0.67 10.48
N TRP A 128 20.48 0.46 11.78
CA TRP A 128 21.17 1.31 12.75
C TRP A 128 22.50 0.69 13.18
N TYR A 129 22.85 -0.45 12.62
CA TYR A 129 24.03 -1.20 12.98
C TYR A 129 25.30 -0.33 12.80
N GLY A 130 26.16 -0.29 13.81
CA GLY A 130 27.43 0.42 13.76
C GLY A 130 27.35 1.92 14.07
N LEU A 131 26.19 2.46 14.43
CA LEU A 131 26.11 3.84 14.94
C LEU A 131 26.56 3.93 16.41
N PRO A 132 27.24 5.03 16.80
CA PRO A 132 27.55 5.29 18.20
C PRO A 132 26.33 5.30 19.11
N ASP A 133 26.50 4.88 20.35
CA ASP A 133 25.42 4.73 21.32
C ASP A 133 24.65 6.02 21.63
N ASP A 134 25.27 7.18 21.48
CA ASP A 134 24.67 8.50 21.67
C ASP A 134 23.55 8.82 20.65
N HIS A 135 23.63 8.30 19.42
CA HIS A 135 22.58 8.43 18.43
C HIS A 135 21.28 7.70 18.79
N TYR A 136 21.35 6.76 19.73
CA TYR A 136 20.19 5.98 20.21
C TYR A 136 19.49 6.63 21.42
N ALA A 137 20.07 7.68 22.01
CA ALA A 137 19.61 8.21 23.30
C ALA A 137 18.16 8.73 23.29
N THR A 138 17.68 9.23 22.15
CA THR A 138 16.32 9.76 22.00
C THR A 138 15.26 8.68 21.73
N ASP A 139 15.64 7.45 21.49
CA ASP A 139 14.74 6.39 21.03
C ASP A 139 14.81 5.10 21.87
N LYS A 140 14.79 5.23 23.21
CA LYS A 140 14.81 4.11 24.17
C LYS A 140 13.79 3.00 23.85
N LYS A 141 12.63 3.33 23.25
CA LYS A 141 11.61 2.34 22.86
C LYS A 141 12.03 1.46 21.68
N ARG A 142 13.03 1.87 20.88
CA ARG A 142 13.52 1.10 19.75
C ARG A 142 14.59 0.10 20.14
N ARG A 143 15.38 0.40 21.20
CA ARG A 143 16.44 -0.48 21.72
C ARG A 143 15.96 -1.77 22.36
N THR A 144 14.70 -1.84 22.81
CA THR A 144 14.14 -2.99 23.52
C THR A 144 13.46 -4.01 22.59
N ARG A 145 13.52 -3.83 21.25
CA ARG A 145 12.98 -4.82 20.32
C ARG A 145 14.01 -5.93 20.09
N ALA A 146 13.54 -7.16 20.26
CA ALA A 146 14.32 -8.38 20.05
C ALA A 146 14.84 -8.58 18.62
N ASP A 147 14.42 -7.73 17.69
CA ASP A 147 14.68 -7.86 16.25
C ASP A 147 15.93 -7.10 15.77
N GLY A 148 16.82 -6.71 16.67
CA GLY A 148 18.04 -6.01 16.32
C GLY A 148 17.83 -4.58 15.80
N ASP A 149 18.83 -4.05 15.14
CA ASP A 149 18.98 -2.64 14.81
C ASP A 149 18.29 -2.23 13.49
N THR A 150 17.17 -2.86 13.11
CA THR A 150 16.48 -2.56 11.86
C THR A 150 15.08 -1.99 12.03
N ARG A 151 14.69 -1.08 11.13
CA ARG A 151 13.36 -0.49 11.05
C ARG A 151 12.81 -0.57 9.62
N ALA A 152 11.53 -0.89 9.49
CA ALA A 152 10.83 -0.72 8.20
C ALA A 152 10.71 0.77 7.84
N GLY A 153 11.17 1.14 6.68
CA GLY A 153 10.93 2.41 6.03
C GLY A 153 9.59 2.43 5.30
N ARG A 154 9.59 2.82 4.05
CA ARG A 154 8.40 2.78 3.17
C ARG A 154 8.20 1.37 2.60
N CYS A 155 6.97 1.08 2.21
CA CYS A 155 6.66 -0.15 1.48
C CYS A 155 5.92 0.13 0.17
N ARG A 156 5.93 -0.87 -0.73
CA ARG A 156 5.12 -0.94 -1.95
C ARG A 156 4.50 -2.32 -2.04
N MET A 157 3.26 -2.38 -2.53
CA MET A 157 2.53 -3.63 -2.71
C MET A 157 1.73 -3.57 -4.00
N CYS A 158 1.77 -4.63 -4.78
CA CYS A 158 1.03 -4.74 -6.03
C CYS A 158 0.48 -6.15 -6.21
N VAL A 159 -0.77 -6.27 -6.62
CA VAL A 159 -1.32 -7.54 -7.09
C VAL A 159 -0.59 -7.92 -8.37
N ILE A 160 -0.12 -9.14 -8.45
CA ILE A 160 0.59 -9.69 -9.60
C ILE A 160 -0.07 -10.97 -10.08
N ALA A 161 0.06 -11.25 -11.38
CA ALA A 161 -0.56 -12.42 -12.00
C ALA A 161 0.23 -13.70 -11.70
N ASP A 162 1.55 -13.61 -11.65
CA ASP A 162 2.45 -14.74 -11.45
C ASP A 162 3.79 -14.32 -10.84
N THR A 163 4.65 -15.30 -10.55
CA THR A 163 6.02 -15.10 -10.01
C THR A 163 7.10 -15.21 -11.08
N LYS A 164 6.76 -15.04 -12.36
CA LYS A 164 7.73 -15.08 -13.44
C LYS A 164 8.74 -13.93 -13.33
N ALA A 165 9.92 -14.17 -13.87
CA ALA A 165 11.01 -13.20 -13.82
C ALA A 165 10.64 -11.84 -14.45
N GLU A 166 9.85 -11.85 -15.52
CA GLU A 166 9.36 -10.63 -16.19
C GLU A 166 8.44 -9.84 -15.28
N THR A 167 7.43 -10.48 -14.68
CA THR A 167 6.44 -9.87 -13.77
C THR A 167 7.16 -9.26 -12.56
N LEU A 168 8.07 -10.01 -11.93
CA LEU A 168 8.81 -9.52 -10.77
C LEU A 168 9.78 -8.39 -11.13
N THR A 169 10.46 -8.49 -12.28
CA THR A 169 11.34 -7.42 -12.75
C THR A 169 10.56 -6.14 -13.06
N LYS A 170 9.37 -6.27 -13.64
CA LYS A 170 8.47 -5.13 -13.88
C LYS A 170 8.06 -4.47 -12.57
N PHE A 171 7.66 -5.25 -11.56
CA PHE A 171 7.36 -4.74 -10.22
C PHE A 171 8.56 -4.00 -9.61
N VAL A 172 9.77 -4.61 -9.65
CA VAL A 172 11.00 -4.01 -9.12
C VAL A 172 11.29 -2.68 -9.83
N ARG A 173 11.31 -2.67 -11.16
CA ARG A 173 11.56 -1.45 -11.95
C ARG A 173 10.56 -0.33 -11.68
N GLY A 174 9.29 -0.68 -11.53
CA GLY A 174 8.22 0.28 -11.25
C GLY A 174 8.33 0.91 -9.86
N ASN A 175 8.81 0.20 -8.86
CA ASN A 175 8.70 0.61 -7.46
C ASN A 175 10.03 0.94 -6.79
N ILE A 176 11.16 0.51 -7.34
CA ILE A 176 12.48 0.63 -6.74
C ILE A 176 13.38 1.47 -7.65
N ALA A 177 14.16 2.37 -7.05
CA ALA A 177 15.13 3.18 -7.78
C ALA A 177 16.27 2.30 -8.30
N LEU A 178 16.71 2.55 -9.53
CA LEU A 178 17.81 1.83 -10.15
C LEU A 178 19.08 1.96 -9.30
N GLY A 179 19.86 0.88 -9.21
CA GLY A 179 21.07 0.83 -8.38
C GLY A 179 20.82 0.46 -6.91
N SER A 180 19.55 0.45 -6.46
CA SER A 180 19.23 0.06 -5.09
C SER A 180 19.50 -1.42 -4.85
N THR A 181 20.08 -1.75 -3.69
CA THR A 181 20.30 -3.12 -3.24
C THR A 181 18.98 -3.77 -2.84
N ILE A 182 18.63 -4.87 -3.49
CA ILE A 182 17.48 -5.70 -3.13
C ILE A 182 17.92 -6.95 -2.37
N TRP A 183 17.16 -7.32 -1.35
CA TRP A 183 17.33 -8.56 -0.60
C TRP A 183 16.12 -9.44 -0.83
N THR A 184 16.32 -10.65 -1.33
CA THR A 184 15.24 -11.57 -1.70
C THR A 184 15.57 -12.97 -1.17
N ASP A 185 14.58 -13.84 -1.18
CA ASP A 185 14.79 -15.27 -1.05
C ASP A 185 15.67 -15.84 -2.20
N ALA A 186 15.85 -17.15 -2.24
CA ALA A 186 16.66 -17.81 -3.27
C ALA A 186 15.95 -17.97 -4.63
N ASN A 187 14.72 -17.47 -4.82
CA ASN A 187 13.94 -17.61 -6.05
C ASN A 187 14.72 -17.09 -7.27
N ARG A 188 14.90 -17.94 -8.28
CA ARG A 188 15.69 -17.63 -9.48
C ARG A 188 15.07 -16.54 -10.35
N SER A 189 13.77 -16.29 -10.23
CA SER A 189 13.05 -15.25 -10.98
C SER A 189 13.63 -13.85 -10.75
N TYR A 190 14.20 -13.58 -9.57
CA TYR A 190 14.88 -12.31 -9.29
C TYR A 190 16.26 -12.12 -9.97
N ASN A 191 16.81 -13.15 -10.62
CA ASN A 191 18.09 -13.02 -11.33
C ASN A 191 17.99 -12.01 -12.49
N GLN A 192 16.83 -11.88 -13.11
CA GLN A 192 16.58 -10.89 -14.16
C GLN A 192 16.64 -9.47 -13.61
N SER A 193 16.11 -9.21 -12.42
CA SER A 193 16.21 -7.92 -11.75
C SER A 193 17.67 -7.55 -11.44
N ALA A 194 18.48 -8.54 -11.00
CA ALA A 194 19.91 -8.32 -10.78
C ALA A 194 20.65 -7.91 -12.07
N ARG A 195 20.35 -8.57 -13.18
CA ARG A 195 20.89 -8.20 -14.51
C ARG A 195 20.41 -6.83 -15.00
N ALA A 196 19.25 -6.39 -14.51
CA ALA A 196 18.65 -5.10 -14.83
C ALA A 196 19.22 -3.93 -14.00
N GLY A 197 20.29 -4.14 -13.22
CA GLY A 197 20.99 -3.10 -12.48
C GLY A 197 20.56 -2.95 -11.01
N TYR A 198 19.94 -3.98 -10.42
CA TYR A 198 19.62 -4.02 -8.98
C TYR A 198 20.56 -5.02 -8.27
N PRO A 199 21.59 -4.54 -7.55
CA PRO A 199 22.45 -5.41 -6.75
C PRO A 199 21.59 -6.29 -5.84
N ARG A 200 21.84 -7.61 -5.83
CA ARG A 200 20.99 -8.56 -5.13
C ARG A 200 21.75 -9.30 -4.04
N ARG A 201 21.22 -9.23 -2.81
CA ARG A 201 21.56 -10.16 -1.70
C ARG A 201 20.52 -11.28 -1.69
N LYS A 202 20.97 -12.50 -1.43
CA LYS A 202 20.13 -13.70 -1.35
C LYS A 202 20.22 -14.30 0.03
N THR A 203 19.09 -14.69 0.61
CA THR A 203 19.05 -15.55 1.78
C THR A 203 18.45 -16.89 1.40
N ILE A 204 19.06 -17.96 1.87
CA ILE A 204 18.57 -19.32 1.69
C ILE A 204 17.80 -19.69 2.96
N ALA A 205 16.52 -20.01 2.84
CA ALA A 205 15.65 -20.33 3.98
C ALA A 205 16.16 -21.50 4.87
N LYS A 206 17.08 -22.33 4.33
CA LYS A 206 17.72 -23.40 5.11
C LYS A 206 18.71 -22.86 6.14
N ASP A 207 19.32 -21.69 5.84
CA ASP A 207 20.39 -21.10 6.66
C ASP A 207 19.83 -20.04 7.61
N ASP A 208 18.62 -19.51 7.34
CA ASP A 208 17.94 -18.50 8.16
C ASP A 208 16.43 -18.78 8.18
N PRO A 209 15.84 -19.06 9.34
CA PRO A 209 14.41 -19.33 9.48
C PRO A 209 13.51 -18.11 9.20
N ASP A 210 14.05 -16.89 9.27
CA ASP A 210 13.34 -15.64 8.94
C ASP A 210 14.19 -14.78 7.99
N PRO A 211 14.29 -15.17 6.71
CA PRO A 211 15.22 -14.56 5.75
C PRO A 211 14.90 -13.09 5.42
N LEU A 212 13.67 -12.64 5.62
CA LEU A 212 13.19 -11.28 5.32
C LEU A 212 12.34 -10.73 6.47
N PRO A 213 12.93 -10.51 7.66
CA PRO A 213 12.19 -10.28 8.90
C PRO A 213 11.36 -8.99 8.87
N THR A 214 11.83 -7.97 8.19
CA THR A 214 11.11 -6.69 8.13
C THR A 214 9.90 -6.80 7.23
N LEU A 215 10.03 -7.44 6.08
CA LEU A 215 8.92 -7.73 5.17
C LEU A 215 7.91 -8.67 5.83
N GLY A 216 8.34 -9.70 6.54
CA GLY A 216 7.49 -10.61 7.31
C GLY A 216 6.62 -9.87 8.33
N ARG A 217 7.19 -8.91 9.07
CA ARG A 217 6.43 -8.05 10.00
C ARG A 217 5.40 -7.18 9.28
N VAL A 218 5.76 -6.57 8.16
CA VAL A 218 4.86 -5.69 7.39
C VAL A 218 3.70 -6.49 6.81
N THR A 219 3.96 -7.66 6.24
CA THR A 219 2.94 -8.53 5.66
C THR A 219 2.02 -9.13 6.72
N THR A 220 2.56 -9.46 7.91
CA THR A 220 1.75 -9.86 9.06
C THR A 220 0.81 -8.75 9.51
N ASN A 221 1.27 -7.51 9.55
CA ASN A 221 0.43 -6.36 9.86
C ASN A 221 -0.67 -6.14 8.79
N LEU A 222 -0.34 -6.31 7.51
CA LEU A 222 -1.34 -6.27 6.43
C LEU A 222 -2.42 -7.34 6.64
N LYS A 223 -2.02 -8.61 6.85
CA LYS A 223 -2.96 -9.72 7.04
C LYS A 223 -3.85 -9.51 8.28
N ARG A 224 -3.27 -9.06 9.40
CA ARG A 224 -4.04 -8.72 10.61
C ARG A 224 -5.04 -7.59 10.37
N TRP A 225 -4.65 -6.58 9.61
CA TRP A 225 -5.55 -5.48 9.27
C TRP A 225 -6.70 -5.95 8.37
N LEU A 226 -6.44 -6.74 7.34
CA LEU A 226 -7.48 -7.29 6.46
C LEU A 226 -8.46 -8.18 7.23
N ILE A 227 -7.98 -9.02 8.14
CA ILE A 227 -8.84 -9.88 8.95
C ILE A 227 -9.58 -9.06 10.01
N GLY A 228 -8.90 -8.21 10.76
CA GLY A 228 -9.48 -7.48 11.89
C GLY A 228 -10.49 -6.41 11.48
N THR A 229 -10.16 -5.61 10.47
CA THR A 229 -11.01 -4.49 10.04
C THR A 229 -12.03 -4.90 8.98
N HIS A 230 -11.65 -5.79 8.07
CA HIS A 230 -12.48 -6.17 6.91
C HIS A 230 -13.00 -7.62 7.00
N LYS A 231 -12.77 -8.32 8.12
CA LYS A 231 -13.22 -9.71 8.35
C LYS A 231 -12.74 -10.70 7.29
N GLY A 232 -11.68 -10.37 6.55
CA GLY A 232 -11.19 -11.17 5.43
C GLY A 232 -12.05 -11.08 4.16
N ALA A 233 -13.13 -10.32 4.16
CA ALA A 233 -14.07 -10.20 3.04
C ALA A 233 -13.58 -9.27 1.92
N VAL A 234 -12.29 -9.27 1.62
CA VAL A 234 -11.72 -8.48 0.53
C VAL A 234 -11.64 -9.35 -0.71
N GLN A 235 -12.52 -9.06 -1.66
CA GLN A 235 -12.55 -9.78 -2.94
C GLN A 235 -11.30 -9.44 -3.78
N PRO A 236 -10.78 -10.38 -4.58
CA PRO A 236 -9.55 -10.21 -5.37
C PRO A 236 -9.55 -8.95 -6.24
N GLN A 237 -10.65 -8.65 -6.92
CA GLN A 237 -10.80 -7.48 -7.79
C GLN A 237 -10.69 -6.13 -7.06
N HIS A 238 -10.91 -6.10 -5.75
CA HIS A 238 -10.80 -4.90 -4.92
C HIS A 238 -9.52 -4.83 -4.11
N LEU A 239 -8.76 -5.94 -4.05
CA LEU A 239 -7.60 -6.06 -3.17
C LEU A 239 -6.60 -4.92 -3.37
N GLN A 240 -6.31 -4.52 -4.61
CA GLN A 240 -5.36 -3.43 -4.88
C GLN A 240 -5.77 -2.11 -4.22
N ALA A 241 -7.06 -1.80 -4.16
CA ALA A 241 -7.54 -0.59 -3.48
C ALA A 241 -7.25 -0.62 -1.96
N TYR A 242 -7.38 -1.79 -1.35
CA TYR A 242 -7.02 -1.97 0.07
C TYR A 242 -5.50 -1.93 0.28
N LEU A 243 -4.71 -2.55 -0.59
CA LEU A 243 -3.26 -2.44 -0.54
C LEU A 243 -2.79 -0.98 -0.61
N ASN A 244 -3.41 -0.16 -1.47
CA ASN A 244 -3.09 1.26 -1.57
C ASN A 244 -3.39 2.02 -0.28
N GLU A 245 -4.53 1.75 0.36
CA GLU A 245 -4.84 2.32 1.66
C GLU A 245 -3.82 1.90 2.71
N PHE A 246 -3.50 0.61 2.79
CA PHE A 246 -2.50 0.11 3.74
C PHE A 246 -1.13 0.77 3.52
N VAL A 247 -0.62 0.74 2.29
CA VAL A 247 0.67 1.35 1.90
C VAL A 247 0.67 2.85 2.22
N PHE A 248 -0.40 3.56 1.87
CA PHE A 248 -0.50 5.00 2.14
C PHE A 248 -0.37 5.31 3.63
N ARG A 249 -1.12 4.61 4.48
CA ARG A 249 -1.11 4.80 5.94
C ARG A 249 0.20 4.31 6.56
N PHE A 250 0.70 3.15 6.15
CA PHE A 250 1.95 2.60 6.63
C PHE A 250 3.13 3.55 6.39
N ASN A 251 3.23 4.09 5.18
CA ASN A 251 4.30 5.00 4.79
C ASN A 251 4.23 6.37 5.50
N ARG A 252 3.10 6.70 6.12
CA ARG A 252 2.87 7.98 6.83
C ARG A 252 2.50 7.78 8.30
N ARG A 253 2.77 6.60 8.85
CA ARG A 253 2.36 6.21 10.20
C ARG A 253 2.88 7.12 11.33
N ASP A 254 3.99 7.81 11.07
CA ASP A 254 4.63 8.69 12.04
C ASP A 254 4.17 10.18 11.90
N ILE A 255 3.42 10.51 10.84
CA ILE A 255 3.03 11.87 10.47
C ILE A 255 1.57 11.97 10.02
N PRO A 256 0.59 11.67 10.90
CA PRO A 256 -0.83 11.55 10.52
C PRO A 256 -1.42 12.83 9.93
N TRP A 257 -0.98 14.01 10.40
CA TRP A 257 -1.43 15.29 9.86
C TRP A 257 -1.00 15.49 8.39
N VAL A 258 0.25 15.16 8.08
CA VAL A 258 0.74 15.17 6.70
C VAL A 258 -0.01 14.14 5.84
N ALA A 259 -0.36 12.99 6.43
CA ALA A 259 -1.17 11.99 5.74
C ALA A 259 -2.53 12.54 5.30
N PHE A 260 -3.23 13.26 6.19
CA PHE A 260 -4.51 13.89 5.86
C PHE A 260 -4.39 14.90 4.70
N ASN A 261 -3.48 15.86 4.82
CA ASN A 261 -3.27 16.86 3.78
C ASN A 261 -2.89 16.21 2.43
N ARG A 262 -2.08 15.15 2.47
CA ARG A 262 -1.69 14.43 1.26
C ARG A 262 -2.86 13.64 0.68
N ALA A 263 -3.71 13.04 1.48
CA ALA A 263 -4.92 12.35 1.02
C ALA A 263 -5.85 13.29 0.26
N LEU A 264 -6.09 14.50 0.80
CA LEU A 264 -6.87 15.53 0.12
C LEU A 264 -6.24 15.97 -1.20
N GLY A 265 -4.93 16.23 -1.20
CA GLY A 265 -4.21 16.62 -2.42
C GLY A 265 -4.28 15.54 -3.51
N LEU A 266 -4.17 14.26 -3.13
CA LEU A 266 -4.29 13.15 -4.07
C LEU A 266 -5.73 12.96 -4.57
N ALA A 267 -6.75 13.17 -3.72
CA ALA A 267 -8.14 13.12 -4.11
C ALA A 267 -8.54 14.24 -5.08
N ALA A 268 -7.84 15.37 -5.03
CA ALA A 268 -8.04 16.51 -5.93
C ALA A 268 -7.33 16.36 -7.29
N LEU A 269 -6.47 15.35 -7.48
CA LEU A 269 -5.84 15.12 -8.77
C LEU A 269 -6.87 14.71 -9.83
N ASN A 270 -6.62 15.13 -11.07
CA ASN A 270 -7.47 14.76 -12.20
C ASN A 270 -7.37 13.25 -12.46
N ARG A 271 -8.47 12.54 -12.22
CA ARG A 271 -8.55 11.07 -12.34
C ARG A 271 -9.97 10.65 -12.72
N PRO A 272 -10.12 9.49 -13.41
CA PRO A 272 -11.45 8.91 -13.63
C PRO A 272 -12.18 8.70 -12.30
N ALA A 273 -13.39 9.22 -12.23
CA ALA A 273 -14.22 9.06 -11.03
C ALA A 273 -14.71 7.62 -10.91
N VAL A 274 -14.45 7.00 -9.77
CA VAL A 274 -15.02 5.70 -9.42
C VAL A 274 -16.53 5.85 -9.26
N GLN A 275 -17.31 5.00 -9.92
CA GLN A 275 -18.76 4.93 -9.80
C GLN A 275 -19.16 3.62 -9.15
N TYR A 276 -20.24 3.65 -8.35
CA TYR A 276 -20.76 2.46 -7.66
C TYR A 276 -21.08 1.32 -8.65
N GLU A 277 -21.70 1.64 -9.75
CA GLU A 277 -22.06 0.66 -10.77
C GLU A 277 -20.83 -0.07 -11.33
N GLY A 278 -19.76 0.66 -11.64
CA GLY A 278 -18.51 0.06 -12.10
C GLY A 278 -17.86 -0.83 -11.05
N LEU A 279 -17.92 -0.45 -9.77
CA LEU A 279 -17.42 -1.27 -8.67
C LEU A 279 -18.26 -2.53 -8.49
N TYR A 280 -19.60 -2.39 -8.52
CA TYR A 280 -20.53 -3.49 -8.30
C TYR A 280 -20.53 -4.51 -9.44
N LYS A 281 -20.48 -4.04 -10.70
CA LYS A 281 -20.40 -4.88 -11.91
C LYS A 281 -18.98 -5.36 -12.22
N HIS A 282 -18.00 -5.04 -11.38
CA HIS A 282 -16.59 -5.39 -11.58
C HIS A 282 -15.98 -4.88 -12.91
N THR A 283 -16.56 -3.84 -13.49
CA THR A 283 -16.07 -3.21 -14.73
C THR A 283 -15.04 -2.11 -14.45
N TRP A 284 -14.92 -1.65 -13.21
CA TRP A 284 -13.91 -0.68 -12.82
C TRP A 284 -12.62 -1.38 -12.41
N VAL A 285 -11.54 -1.05 -13.10
CA VAL A 285 -10.20 -1.55 -12.81
C VAL A 285 -9.42 -0.48 -12.07
N HIS A 286 -8.74 -0.86 -11.00
CA HIS A 286 -7.91 0.05 -10.26
C HIS A 286 -6.68 0.44 -11.11
N PRO A 287 -6.29 1.73 -11.19
CA PRO A 287 -5.16 2.17 -12.02
C PRO A 287 -3.82 1.43 -11.78
N ASN A 288 -3.66 0.83 -10.61
CA ASN A 288 -2.45 0.07 -10.26
C ASN A 288 -2.49 -1.41 -10.65
N THR A 289 -3.61 -1.93 -11.11
CA THR A 289 -3.67 -3.32 -11.57
C THR A 289 -3.19 -3.46 -13.00
N GLU A 290 -3.12 -2.36 -13.73
CA GLU A 290 -2.39 -2.36 -14.98
C GLU A 290 -0.89 -2.37 -14.68
N PRO A 291 -0.14 -3.29 -15.28
CA PRO A 291 1.29 -3.28 -15.16
C PRO A 291 1.76 -1.90 -15.63
N TYR A 292 2.47 -1.19 -14.76
CA TYR A 292 3.03 0.13 -14.98
C TYR A 292 3.32 0.36 -16.46
N GLY A 293 2.62 1.35 -17.06
CA GLY A 293 2.67 1.60 -18.48
C GLY A 293 4.11 1.73 -19.00
N GLU A 294 4.26 1.40 -20.23
CA GLU A 294 5.49 1.45 -21.02
C GLU A 294 6.27 2.74 -20.83
#